data_f0e689a499023f252adf73ba12b91ead
#
_entry.id   f0e689a499023f252adf73ba12b91ead
#
_cell.length_a   1.000
_cell.length_b   1.000
_cell.length_c   1.000
_cell.angle_alpha   90.00
_cell.angle_beta   90.00
_cell.angle_gamma   90.00
#
_symmetry.space_group_name_H-M   'P 1'
#
loop_
_entity.id
_entity.type
_entity.pdbx_description
1 polymer ?
#
loop_
_entity_poly.entity_id
_entity_poly.type
_entity_poly.pdbx_seq_one_letter_code
_entity_poly.pdbx_strand_id
1 'polypeptide(L)'
;MYSFIRLKTRLANSLSLPSSSHAYGIGLIAVIVGAAIGVSYYQLYFIPELNAKPIIPEKILKPGDTTTIIIVPGAENQAQEQNFTPKTTKAQLGVNNMVVWKNTGETAHTVTPDKPFKDQYSGDFGSPGVIKPGNSYQFVFTQEAVISYHCDPHPWMKGTITIEHGALTS
;
A
#
# COMPACT_ATOMS: atom_id res chain seq x y z
N MET A 1 5.09 92.12 37.07
CA MET A 1 4.77 91.98 35.64
C MET A 1 5.38 90.66 35.18
N TYR A 2 4.65 89.54 35.25
CA TYR A 2 5.16 88.20 34.98
C TYR A 2 4.65 87.72 33.61
N SER A 3 5.59 87.41 32.71
CA SER A 3 5.30 86.87 31.38
C SER A 3 5.29 85.32 31.44
N PHE A 4 4.14 84.70 31.17
CA PHE A 4 4.02 83.27 31.07
C PHE A 4 4.47 82.83 29.69
N ILE A 5 5.56 82.05 29.61
CA ILE A 5 5.94 81.30 28.42
C ILE A 5 5.22 79.97 28.44
N ARG A 6 4.29 79.74 27.50
CA ARG A 6 3.64 78.45 27.26
C ARG A 6 4.55 77.61 26.39
N LEU A 7 5.11 76.59 26.98
CA LEU A 7 5.80 75.50 26.24
C LEU A 7 4.76 74.58 25.67
N LYS A 8 4.50 74.61 24.37
CA LYS A 8 3.67 73.60 23.65
C LYS A 8 4.61 72.49 23.23
N THR A 9 4.64 71.40 24.01
CA THR A 9 5.20 70.10 23.58
C THR A 9 4.26 69.53 22.58
N ARG A 10 4.59 69.47 21.32
CA ARG A 10 3.95 68.65 20.30
C ARG A 10 4.70 67.30 20.24
N LEU A 11 4.21 66.33 20.96
CA LEU A 11 4.49 64.93 20.68
C LEU A 11 3.44 64.45 19.65
N ALA A 12 3.78 64.65 18.38
CA ALA A 12 3.06 64.00 17.31
C ALA A 12 3.87 62.76 16.89
N ASN A 13 3.70 61.66 17.58
CA ASN A 13 4.03 60.35 17.03
C ASN A 13 3.04 60.04 15.91
N SER A 14 3.41 60.40 14.69
CA SER A 14 2.71 59.91 13.51
C SER A 14 3.10 58.44 13.30
N LEU A 15 2.34 57.52 13.91
CA LEU A 15 2.27 56.17 13.39
C LEU A 15 1.68 56.29 11.98
N SER A 16 2.51 56.32 10.97
CA SER A 16 2.08 56.19 9.58
C SER A 16 1.62 54.76 9.38
N LEU A 17 0.31 54.54 9.41
CA LEU A 17 -0.27 53.30 8.95
C LEU A 17 0.15 53.10 7.50
N PRO A 18 0.65 51.92 7.12
CA PRO A 18 1.02 51.65 5.73
C PRO A 18 -0.20 51.93 4.84
N SER A 19 0.03 52.51 3.67
CA SER A 19 -1.03 52.78 2.71
C SER A 19 -1.78 51.46 2.41
N SER A 20 -3.09 51.51 2.19
CA SER A 20 -3.94 50.33 1.98
C SER A 20 -3.39 49.38 0.91
N SER A 21 -2.73 49.89 -0.13
CA SER A 21 -2.09 49.10 -1.18
C SER A 21 -0.92 48.23 -0.67
N HIS A 22 -0.14 48.72 0.29
CA HIS A 22 0.95 47.95 0.90
C HIS A 22 0.39 46.86 1.83
N ALA A 23 -0.67 47.14 2.56
CA ALA A 23 -1.33 46.16 3.44
C ALA A 23 -1.91 44.99 2.64
N TYR A 24 -2.55 45.24 1.49
CA TYR A 24 -3.02 44.19 0.59
C TYR A 24 -1.87 43.36 0.00
N GLY A 25 -0.77 44.03 -0.39
CA GLY A 25 0.41 43.32 -0.91
C GLY A 25 1.04 42.36 0.11
N ILE A 26 1.20 42.83 1.36
CA ILE A 26 1.72 41.99 2.46
C ILE A 26 0.78 40.81 2.76
N GLY A 27 -0.52 41.06 2.80
CA GLY A 27 -1.52 40.05 3.01
C GLY A 27 -1.48 38.96 1.92
N LEU A 28 -1.37 39.35 0.65
CA LEU A 28 -1.28 38.41 -0.48
C LEU A 28 -0.01 37.54 -0.38
N ILE A 29 1.14 38.15 -0.09
CA ILE A 29 2.41 37.44 0.08
C ILE A 29 2.29 36.44 1.22
N ALA A 30 1.71 36.80 2.36
CA ALA A 30 1.53 35.90 3.49
C ALA A 30 0.67 34.69 3.15
N VAL A 31 -0.42 34.88 2.37
CA VAL A 31 -1.26 33.79 1.90
C VAL A 31 -0.50 32.84 0.95
N ILE A 32 0.25 33.39 0.00
CA ILE A 32 1.05 32.60 -0.95
C ILE A 32 2.11 31.79 -0.21
N VAL A 33 2.84 32.42 0.71
CA VAL A 33 3.88 31.75 1.52
C VAL A 33 3.26 30.67 2.40
N GLY A 34 2.14 30.96 3.07
CA GLY A 34 1.42 29.99 3.88
C GLY A 34 0.93 28.79 3.06
N ALA A 35 0.37 29.03 1.88
CA ALA A 35 -0.04 27.97 0.96
C ALA A 35 1.15 27.12 0.48
N ALA A 36 2.26 27.77 0.12
CA ALA A 36 3.47 27.07 -0.31
C ALA A 36 4.06 26.17 0.81
N ILE A 37 4.10 26.68 2.04
CA ILE A 37 4.54 25.90 3.21
C ILE A 37 3.58 24.73 3.46
N GLY A 38 2.27 24.96 3.41
CA GLY A 38 1.26 23.93 3.61
C GLY A 38 1.35 22.82 2.56
N VAL A 39 1.48 23.18 1.28
CA VAL A 39 1.66 22.21 0.19
C VAL A 39 2.97 21.45 0.34
N SER A 40 4.06 22.16 0.68
CA SER A 40 5.36 21.51 0.88
C SER A 40 5.32 20.51 2.06
N TYR A 41 4.72 20.90 3.18
CA TYR A 41 4.51 20.00 4.32
C TYR A 41 3.68 18.77 3.94
N TYR A 42 2.58 18.98 3.24
CA TYR A 42 1.70 17.89 2.78
C TYR A 42 2.46 16.91 1.87
N GLN A 43 3.22 17.41 0.89
CA GLN A 43 3.95 16.57 -0.06
C GLN A 43 5.17 15.87 0.55
N LEU A 44 5.90 16.54 1.46
CA LEU A 44 7.18 16.03 1.97
C LEU A 44 7.02 15.16 3.24
N TYR A 45 5.97 15.38 4.02
CA TYR A 45 5.78 14.70 5.30
C TYR A 45 4.50 13.86 5.34
N PHE A 46 3.36 14.45 5.00
CA PHE A 46 2.07 13.77 5.16
C PHE A 46 1.86 12.64 4.15
N ILE A 47 2.15 12.88 2.87
CA ILE A 47 2.00 11.84 1.82
C ILE A 47 2.96 10.66 2.02
N PRO A 48 4.27 10.86 2.30
CA PRO A 48 5.17 9.73 2.59
C PRO A 48 4.74 8.91 3.81
N GLU A 49 4.26 9.57 4.87
CA GLU A 49 3.79 8.87 6.07
C GLU A 49 2.55 8.02 5.79
N LEU A 50 1.58 8.54 5.04
CA LEU A 50 0.40 7.77 4.61
C LEU A 50 0.73 6.56 3.74
N ASN A 51 1.81 6.64 2.94
CA ASN A 51 2.24 5.59 2.03
C ASN A 51 3.35 4.71 2.64
N ALA A 52 3.73 4.93 3.89
CA ALA A 52 4.74 4.12 4.55
C ALA A 52 4.26 2.67 4.65
N LYS A 53 5.07 1.75 4.13
CA LYS A 53 4.79 0.32 4.29
C LYS A 53 4.94 -0.05 5.78
N PRO A 54 4.10 -0.97 6.29
CA PRO A 54 4.23 -1.45 7.65
C PRO A 54 5.60 -2.11 7.85
N ILE A 55 6.15 -1.96 9.05
CA ILE A 55 7.39 -2.65 9.43
C ILE A 55 7.02 -4.10 9.70
N ILE A 56 7.39 -4.99 8.80
CA ILE A 56 7.14 -6.43 8.91
C ILE A 56 8.43 -7.13 9.36
N PRO A 57 8.38 -8.06 10.32
CA PRO A 57 9.55 -8.86 10.71
C PRO A 57 10.18 -9.56 9.52
N GLU A 58 11.52 -9.56 9.43
CA GLU A 58 12.25 -10.15 8.31
C GLU A 58 11.91 -11.63 8.09
N LYS A 59 11.65 -12.37 9.16
CA LYS A 59 11.24 -13.78 9.10
C LYS A 59 9.91 -13.97 8.35
N ILE A 60 8.99 -13.00 8.39
CA ILE A 60 7.75 -13.06 7.59
C ILE A 60 8.04 -12.74 6.13
N LEU A 61 8.95 -11.80 5.85
CA LEU A 61 9.32 -11.44 4.48
C LEU A 61 10.19 -12.50 3.79
N LYS A 62 10.98 -13.24 4.58
CA LYS A 62 11.86 -14.29 4.12
C LYS A 62 11.64 -15.55 4.97
N PRO A 63 10.50 -16.25 4.76
CA PRO A 63 10.23 -17.49 5.50
C PRO A 63 11.27 -18.55 5.18
N GLY A 64 11.50 -19.45 6.14
CA GLY A 64 12.47 -20.53 5.98
C GLY A 64 12.05 -21.61 5.00
N ASP A 65 10.76 -21.70 4.70
CA ASP A 65 10.16 -22.68 3.81
C ASP A 65 9.12 -22.04 2.88
N THR A 66 8.71 -22.75 1.84
CA THR A 66 7.80 -22.29 0.80
C THR A 66 6.65 -23.26 0.63
N THR A 67 5.44 -22.75 0.56
CA THR A 67 4.25 -23.51 0.21
C THR A 67 4.09 -23.56 -1.30
N THR A 68 4.12 -24.77 -1.88
CA THR A 68 4.00 -24.95 -3.33
C THR A 68 2.64 -25.52 -3.69
N ILE A 69 1.98 -24.92 -4.68
CA ILE A 69 0.74 -25.36 -5.30
C ILE A 69 1.04 -25.67 -6.77
N ILE A 70 0.74 -26.88 -7.20
CA ILE A 70 0.97 -27.32 -8.58
C ILE A 70 -0.30 -27.08 -9.39
N ILE A 71 -0.18 -26.44 -10.54
CA ILE A 71 -1.16 -26.46 -11.60
C ILE A 71 -0.82 -27.69 -12.43
N VAL A 72 -1.67 -28.71 -12.33
CA VAL A 72 -1.36 -30.03 -12.90
C VAL A 72 -1.60 -30.08 -14.41
N PRO A 73 -0.93 -30.97 -15.14
CA PRO A 73 -1.23 -31.21 -16.57
C PRO A 73 -2.70 -31.55 -16.77
N GLY A 74 -3.31 -30.98 -17.82
CA GLY A 74 -4.72 -31.20 -18.13
C GLY A 74 -5.71 -30.42 -17.26
N ALA A 75 -5.23 -29.49 -16.42
CA ALA A 75 -6.08 -28.68 -15.54
C ALA A 75 -7.14 -27.84 -16.30
N GLU A 76 -6.93 -27.58 -17.58
CA GLU A 76 -7.88 -26.94 -18.51
C GLU A 76 -9.10 -27.82 -18.83
N ASN A 77 -9.03 -29.12 -18.56
CA ASN A 77 -10.16 -30.03 -18.76
C ASN A 77 -11.14 -29.94 -17.59
N GLN A 78 -12.37 -29.51 -17.87
CA GLN A 78 -13.40 -29.34 -16.84
C GLN A 78 -13.79 -30.66 -16.15
N ALA A 79 -13.60 -31.81 -16.82
CA ALA A 79 -13.87 -33.12 -16.22
C ALA A 79 -12.78 -33.55 -15.23
N GLN A 80 -11.65 -32.86 -15.17
CA GLN A 80 -10.58 -33.16 -14.23
C GLN A 80 -10.86 -32.55 -12.88
N GLU A 81 -10.93 -33.33 -11.83
CA GLU A 81 -11.24 -32.87 -10.47
C GLU A 81 -10.07 -32.13 -9.83
N GLN A 82 -8.84 -32.55 -10.13
CA GLN A 82 -7.62 -31.93 -9.60
C GLN A 82 -7.02 -30.98 -10.63
N ASN A 83 -7.02 -29.71 -10.31
CA ASN A 83 -6.43 -28.67 -11.15
C ASN A 83 -5.37 -27.84 -10.41
N PHE A 84 -5.69 -27.27 -9.25
CA PHE A 84 -4.69 -26.79 -8.28
C PHE A 84 -4.48 -27.89 -7.24
N THR A 85 -3.22 -28.29 -7.01
CA THR A 85 -2.89 -29.37 -6.07
C THR A 85 -1.81 -28.91 -5.09
N PRO A 86 -2.08 -28.87 -3.78
CA PRO A 86 -3.37 -29.15 -3.16
C PRO A 86 -4.41 -28.06 -3.46
N LYS A 87 -5.70 -28.47 -3.54
CA LYS A 87 -6.83 -27.54 -3.78
C LYS A 87 -7.09 -26.60 -2.60
N THR A 88 -6.90 -27.12 -1.39
CA THR A 88 -6.95 -26.34 -0.15
C THR A 88 -5.59 -26.42 0.52
N THR A 89 -5.04 -25.26 0.83
CA THR A 89 -3.67 -25.12 1.33
C THR A 89 -3.68 -24.27 2.59
N LYS A 90 -2.81 -24.62 3.53
CA LYS A 90 -2.52 -23.83 4.73
C LYS A 90 -1.06 -23.42 4.74
N ALA A 91 -0.79 -22.18 5.10
CA ALA A 91 0.52 -21.63 5.31
C ALA A 91 0.57 -20.82 6.61
N GLN A 92 1.73 -20.71 7.22
CA GLN A 92 1.93 -20.03 8.49
C GLN A 92 2.88 -18.85 8.31
N LEU A 93 2.51 -17.68 8.87
CA LEU A 93 3.33 -16.48 8.87
C LEU A 93 4.71 -16.76 9.48
N GLY A 94 5.76 -16.36 8.76
CA GLY A 94 7.14 -16.53 9.18
C GLY A 94 7.68 -17.97 9.15
N VAL A 95 6.91 -18.92 8.63
CA VAL A 95 7.32 -20.32 8.43
C VAL A 95 7.34 -20.66 6.94
N ASN A 96 6.19 -20.62 6.26
CA ASN A 96 6.02 -20.98 4.86
C ASN A 96 4.99 -20.12 4.13
N ASN A 97 4.85 -18.87 4.54
CA ASN A 97 3.91 -17.88 3.98
C ASN A 97 4.33 -17.31 2.61
N MET A 98 5.44 -17.76 2.05
CA MET A 98 5.73 -17.61 0.62
C MET A 98 5.03 -18.74 -0.11
N VAL A 99 4.06 -18.40 -0.97
CA VAL A 99 3.29 -19.38 -1.74
C VAL A 99 3.67 -19.27 -3.20
N VAL A 100 3.93 -20.43 -3.82
CA VAL A 100 4.33 -20.56 -5.21
C VAL A 100 3.33 -21.42 -5.96
N TRP A 101 2.76 -20.90 -7.03
CA TRP A 101 1.94 -21.64 -8.00
C TRP A 101 2.83 -22.00 -9.19
N LYS A 102 3.10 -23.29 -9.36
CA LYS A 102 3.94 -23.79 -10.44
C LYS A 102 3.09 -24.45 -11.52
N ASN A 103 3.14 -23.93 -12.73
CA ASN A 103 2.43 -24.54 -13.85
C ASN A 103 3.27 -25.69 -14.45
N THR A 104 2.82 -26.92 -14.28
CA THR A 104 3.44 -28.12 -14.84
C THR A 104 2.68 -28.68 -16.04
N GLY A 105 1.57 -28.02 -16.43
CA GLY A 105 0.78 -28.36 -17.62
C GLY A 105 1.32 -27.72 -18.90
N GLU A 106 0.59 -27.90 -19.98
CA GLU A 106 0.93 -27.37 -21.31
C GLU A 106 0.14 -26.12 -21.66
N THR A 107 -0.90 -25.79 -20.88
CA THR A 107 -1.77 -24.62 -21.07
C THR A 107 -1.41 -23.50 -20.10
N ALA A 108 -1.59 -22.25 -20.50
CA ALA A 108 -1.37 -21.09 -19.63
C ALA A 108 -2.57 -20.87 -18.70
N HIS A 109 -2.28 -20.51 -17.45
CA HIS A 109 -3.28 -20.32 -16.39
C HIS A 109 -3.08 -19.01 -15.64
N THR A 110 -4.07 -18.58 -14.85
CA THR A 110 -3.95 -17.45 -13.92
C THR A 110 -4.24 -17.90 -12.49
N VAL A 111 -3.83 -17.06 -11.54
CA VAL A 111 -4.27 -17.11 -10.15
C VAL A 111 -4.97 -15.79 -9.86
N THR A 112 -6.29 -15.81 -9.83
CA THR A 112 -7.14 -14.64 -9.68
C THR A 112 -7.99 -14.79 -8.42
N PRO A 113 -7.92 -13.88 -7.43
CA PRO A 113 -8.75 -13.99 -6.23
C PRO A 113 -10.23 -13.78 -6.56
N ASP A 114 -11.11 -14.57 -5.92
CA ASP A 114 -12.57 -14.44 -6.07
C ASP A 114 -13.10 -13.10 -5.54
N LYS A 115 -12.40 -12.53 -4.56
CA LYS A 115 -12.62 -11.19 -4.03
C LYS A 115 -11.27 -10.45 -3.98
N PRO A 116 -11.21 -9.18 -4.38
CA PRO A 116 -9.98 -8.41 -4.28
C PRO A 116 -9.34 -8.53 -2.90
N PHE A 117 -8.08 -8.92 -2.86
CA PHE A 117 -7.29 -9.02 -1.63
C PHE A 117 -6.00 -8.23 -1.81
N LYS A 118 -5.73 -7.36 -0.85
CA LYS A 118 -4.52 -6.55 -0.80
C LYS A 118 -3.76 -6.85 0.48
N ASP A 119 -2.57 -7.39 0.33
CA ASP A 119 -1.61 -7.52 1.42
C ASP A 119 -1.01 -6.16 1.74
N GLN A 120 -0.86 -5.84 3.01
CA GLN A 120 -0.36 -4.52 3.46
C GLN A 120 1.06 -4.22 2.98
N TYR A 121 1.88 -5.24 2.76
CA TYR A 121 3.26 -5.12 2.32
C TYR A 121 3.46 -5.51 0.86
N SER A 122 2.95 -6.68 0.46
CA SER A 122 3.16 -7.26 -0.87
C SER A 122 2.25 -6.66 -1.95
N GLY A 123 1.19 -5.95 -1.55
CA GLY A 123 0.24 -5.32 -2.47
C GLY A 123 -0.88 -6.26 -2.92
N ASP A 124 -1.39 -6.04 -4.13
CA ASP A 124 -2.55 -6.79 -4.63
C ASP A 124 -2.17 -8.24 -4.95
N PHE A 125 -2.97 -9.19 -4.45
CA PHE A 125 -2.82 -10.61 -4.73
C PHE A 125 -3.45 -10.96 -6.08
N GLY A 126 -2.75 -11.80 -6.84
CA GLY A 126 -3.15 -12.30 -8.14
C GLY A 126 -1.99 -12.29 -9.12
N SER A 127 -1.96 -13.22 -10.05
CA SER A 127 -0.89 -13.25 -11.06
C SER A 127 -1.03 -12.03 -11.98
N PRO A 128 0.07 -11.29 -12.28
CA PRO A 128 0.04 -10.08 -13.12
C PRO A 128 -0.27 -10.39 -14.59
N GLY A 129 -0.54 -11.63 -14.90
CA GLY A 129 -0.85 -12.17 -16.22
C GLY A 129 -0.87 -13.68 -16.18
N VAL A 130 -0.77 -14.30 -17.35
CA VAL A 130 -0.80 -15.76 -17.45
C VAL A 130 0.51 -16.40 -16.97
N ILE A 131 0.41 -17.47 -16.23
CA ILE A 131 1.51 -18.34 -15.85
C ILE A 131 1.68 -19.37 -16.97
N LYS A 132 2.68 -19.18 -17.82
CA LYS A 132 2.98 -20.08 -18.95
C LYS A 132 3.43 -21.45 -18.47
N PRO A 133 3.34 -22.51 -19.34
CA PRO A 133 3.94 -23.81 -19.07
C PRO A 133 5.37 -23.73 -18.55
N GLY A 134 5.67 -24.43 -17.49
CA GLY A 134 6.99 -24.45 -16.82
C GLY A 134 7.28 -23.25 -15.91
N ASN A 135 6.50 -22.19 -15.98
CA ASN A 135 6.68 -20.98 -15.16
C ASN A 135 5.93 -21.08 -13.82
N SER A 136 6.24 -20.11 -12.95
CA SER A 136 5.62 -20.00 -11.63
C SER A 136 5.20 -18.56 -11.35
N TYR A 137 4.17 -18.42 -10.52
CA TYR A 137 3.80 -17.19 -9.83
C TYR A 137 4.06 -17.37 -8.34
N GLN A 138 4.56 -16.35 -7.66
CA GLN A 138 4.80 -16.40 -6.22
C GLN A 138 4.25 -15.16 -5.53
N PHE A 139 3.81 -15.33 -4.29
CA PHE A 139 3.33 -14.24 -3.44
C PHE A 139 3.70 -14.48 -1.98
N VAL A 140 4.20 -13.42 -1.30
CA VAL A 140 4.50 -13.45 0.13
C VAL A 140 3.32 -12.83 0.87
N PHE A 141 2.63 -13.64 1.67
CA PHE A 141 1.58 -13.13 2.54
C PHE A 141 2.18 -12.61 3.84
N THR A 142 1.81 -11.40 4.26
CA THR A 142 2.33 -10.79 5.49
C THR A 142 1.27 -10.59 6.57
N GLN A 143 0.04 -11.04 6.30
CA GLN A 143 -1.09 -11.00 7.22
C GLN A 143 -1.93 -12.28 7.12
N GLU A 144 -2.68 -12.58 8.17
CA GLU A 144 -3.63 -13.69 8.18
C GLU A 144 -4.75 -13.45 7.18
N ALA A 145 -5.14 -14.47 6.47
CA ALA A 145 -6.22 -14.40 5.48
C ALA A 145 -6.76 -15.77 5.11
N VAL A 146 -7.99 -15.79 4.63
CA VAL A 146 -8.59 -16.93 3.90
C VAL A 146 -8.99 -16.42 2.53
N ILE A 147 -8.34 -16.92 1.49
CA ILE A 147 -8.47 -16.41 0.13
C ILE A 147 -8.87 -17.57 -0.78
N SER A 148 -10.04 -17.43 -1.41
CA SER A 148 -10.45 -18.28 -2.52
C SER A 148 -10.01 -17.64 -3.83
N TYR A 149 -9.56 -18.46 -4.76
CA TYR A 149 -9.07 -18.02 -6.07
C TYR A 149 -9.44 -19.03 -7.16
N HIS A 150 -9.38 -18.55 -8.39
CA HIS A 150 -9.68 -19.35 -9.59
C HIS A 150 -8.71 -19.00 -10.73
N CYS A 151 -8.86 -19.70 -11.85
CA CYS A 151 -8.21 -19.37 -13.11
C CYS A 151 -9.22 -18.67 -14.03
N ASP A 152 -8.94 -17.44 -14.50
CA ASP A 152 -9.87 -16.69 -15.35
C ASP A 152 -10.31 -17.42 -16.61
N PRO A 153 -9.38 -17.99 -17.43
CA PRO A 153 -9.79 -18.76 -18.61
C PRO A 153 -10.55 -20.06 -18.29
N HIS A 154 -10.38 -20.59 -17.06
CA HIS A 154 -10.90 -21.91 -16.66
C HIS A 154 -11.59 -21.78 -15.28
N PRO A 155 -12.77 -21.17 -15.19
CA PRO A 155 -13.42 -20.81 -13.91
C PRO A 155 -13.83 -22.00 -13.02
N TRP A 156 -13.78 -23.22 -13.53
CA TRP A 156 -13.92 -24.45 -12.74
C TRP A 156 -12.68 -24.79 -11.92
N MET A 157 -11.49 -24.28 -12.32
CA MET A 157 -10.27 -24.42 -11.54
C MET A 157 -10.34 -23.47 -10.34
N LYS A 158 -10.52 -24.04 -9.15
CA LYS A 158 -10.67 -23.28 -7.91
C LYS A 158 -9.71 -23.80 -6.85
N GLY A 159 -9.19 -22.88 -6.05
CA GLY A 159 -8.36 -23.19 -4.90
C GLY A 159 -8.68 -22.28 -3.71
N THR A 160 -8.23 -22.68 -2.53
CA THR A 160 -8.34 -21.88 -1.32
C THR A 160 -7.02 -21.96 -0.56
N ILE A 161 -6.53 -20.81 -0.12
CA ILE A 161 -5.39 -20.73 0.77
C ILE A 161 -5.78 -20.04 2.08
N THR A 162 -5.36 -20.64 3.20
CA THR A 162 -5.51 -20.09 4.54
C THR A 162 -4.12 -19.74 5.06
N ILE A 163 -3.91 -18.47 5.37
CA ILE A 163 -2.71 -17.99 6.04
C ILE A 163 -3.02 -17.87 7.52
N GLU A 164 -2.36 -18.69 8.30
CA GLU A 164 -2.57 -18.79 9.75
C GLU A 164 -1.45 -18.05 10.51
N HIS A 165 -1.74 -17.76 11.77
CA HIS A 165 -0.75 -17.20 12.69
C HIS A 165 0.47 -18.11 12.79
N GLY A 166 1.65 -17.54 12.73
CA GLY A 166 2.91 -18.27 12.90
C GLY A 166 3.38 -18.28 14.35
N ALA A 167 4.23 -19.23 14.70
CA ALA A 167 4.82 -19.37 16.05
C ALA A 167 5.71 -18.16 16.51
N LEU A 168 5.71 -17.05 15.77
CA LEU A 168 6.57 -15.87 16.02
C LEU A 168 5.93 -14.76 16.84
N THR A 169 4.73 -14.94 17.29
CA THR A 169 3.96 -13.89 17.96
C THR A 169 3.60 -14.24 19.40
N SER A 170 4.39 -15.12 20.02
CA SER A 170 4.38 -15.34 21.46
C SER A 170 5.52 -14.58 22.13
#